data_b91d48c72d70829c133ffe4df3f07161
#
_entry.id   b91d48c72d70829c133ffe4df3f07161
#
_cell.length_a   1.000
_cell.length_b   1.000
_cell.length_c   1.000
_cell.angle_alpha   90.00
_cell.angle_beta   90.00
_cell.angle_gamma   90.00
#
_symmetry.space_group_name_H-M   'P 1'
#
loop_
_entity.id
_entity.type
_entity.pdbx_description
1 polymer ?
#
loop_
_entity_poly.entity_id
_entity_poly.type
_entity_poly.pdbx_seq_one_letter_code
_entity_poly.pdbx_strand_id
1 'polypeptide(L)'
;MRFTLTKEFIDVIRQKYVEQDTSWFHENVLELHYADIAEILDQLTNDEAKFIYFLVDEDTQADILMELDEDVRDRFLASLTTKEIADQLENLDSDDAADILGELTDEQIHEVISQMEDDEAAEDIVDLLNYDENTAGGLMQKEFIQANMNWTVDRAIVELRRQAEDVEKVYNIYVVDELNKLIGLLSLKRLLFASPKTQISEIFQSKNIISVKTSDPDEEVAKIMEKYDLVAIPVVDFQNKLVGRITLDDVVNLIKEEADKDFQLASGISERIELNASVWRISRARLPWLLIGMVGGIFSAQVISQYENGITLVPSLAFFIPLITATGGNVGVQSSAIVVQSLAKGNDQIGSIMQKLLKEGLVGLMNGALLSVLIYGIAFIFASSTLGFVVSISLFVVVVFAAIIGTLIPLILHKNNIDPALATGPFITTLNDVIGLFIYFTVGMLLYQI
;
A
#
# COMPACT_ATOMS: atom_id res chain seq x y z
N MET A 1 -20.68 -20.79 -10.88
CA MET A 1 -20.86 -19.59 -11.75
C MET A 1 -20.32 -18.44 -10.93
N ARG A 2 -19.52 -17.54 -11.49
CA ARG A 2 -19.01 -16.40 -10.67
C ARG A 2 -20.20 -15.52 -10.30
N PHE A 3 -20.40 -15.26 -9.03
CA PHE A 3 -21.42 -14.34 -8.52
C PHE A 3 -21.13 -12.92 -9.07
N THR A 4 -22.16 -12.14 -9.29
CA THR A 4 -22.04 -10.73 -9.69
C THR A 4 -23.13 -9.96 -9.00
N LEU A 5 -22.77 -9.07 -8.10
CA LEU A 5 -23.70 -8.25 -7.36
C LEU A 5 -24.42 -7.27 -8.29
N THR A 6 -25.76 -7.25 -8.23
CA THR A 6 -26.59 -6.33 -9.00
C THR A 6 -27.48 -5.51 -8.08
N LYS A 7 -27.88 -4.33 -8.54
CA LYS A 7 -28.78 -3.47 -7.76
C LYS A 7 -30.14 -4.15 -7.49
N GLU A 8 -30.63 -4.89 -8.48
CA GLU A 8 -31.89 -5.65 -8.35
C GLU A 8 -31.79 -6.71 -7.26
N PHE A 9 -30.61 -7.35 -7.10
CA PHE A 9 -30.39 -8.33 -6.03
C PHE A 9 -30.40 -7.68 -4.65
N ILE A 10 -29.76 -6.52 -4.49
CA ILE A 10 -29.80 -5.74 -3.24
C ILE A 10 -31.24 -5.32 -2.89
N ASP A 11 -32.03 -4.88 -3.88
CA ASP A 11 -33.44 -4.52 -3.64
C ASP A 11 -34.26 -5.73 -3.17
N VAL A 12 -33.99 -6.93 -3.71
CA VAL A 12 -34.64 -8.19 -3.24
C VAL A 12 -34.20 -8.52 -1.81
N ILE A 13 -32.91 -8.42 -1.49
CA ILE A 13 -32.40 -8.62 -0.12
C ILE A 13 -33.14 -7.73 0.87
N ARG A 14 -33.26 -6.43 0.60
CA ARG A 14 -33.99 -5.48 1.45
C ARG A 14 -35.45 -5.87 1.64
N GLN A 15 -36.10 -6.31 0.57
CA GLN A 15 -37.48 -6.80 0.68
C GLN A 15 -37.54 -8.04 1.58
N LYS A 16 -36.64 -9.01 1.39
CA LYS A 16 -36.59 -10.26 2.17
C LYS A 16 -36.22 -10.03 3.63
N TYR A 17 -35.37 -9.03 3.89
CA TYR A 17 -35.09 -8.59 5.26
C TYR A 17 -36.36 -8.07 5.97
N VAL A 18 -37.16 -7.23 5.31
CA VAL A 18 -38.43 -6.75 5.86
C VAL A 18 -39.44 -7.88 6.10
N GLU A 19 -39.45 -8.89 5.21
CA GLU A 19 -40.29 -10.11 5.35
C GLU A 19 -39.75 -11.08 6.42
N GLN A 20 -38.51 -10.90 6.94
CA GLN A 20 -37.80 -11.82 7.85
C GLN A 20 -37.74 -13.25 7.30
N ASP A 21 -37.54 -13.39 5.98
CA ASP A 21 -37.52 -14.67 5.26
C ASP A 21 -36.16 -15.36 5.36
N THR A 22 -35.83 -15.93 6.52
CA THR A 22 -34.54 -16.60 6.78
C THR A 22 -34.29 -17.77 5.82
N SER A 23 -35.35 -18.47 5.38
CA SER A 23 -35.20 -19.59 4.45
C SER A 23 -34.67 -19.12 3.09
N TRP A 24 -35.14 -17.96 2.61
CA TRP A 24 -34.63 -17.37 1.37
C TRP A 24 -33.14 -16.99 1.49
N PHE A 25 -32.73 -16.42 2.63
CA PHE A 25 -31.32 -16.08 2.86
C PHE A 25 -30.42 -17.32 2.84
N HIS A 26 -30.83 -18.41 3.50
CA HIS A 26 -30.09 -19.67 3.46
C HIS A 26 -29.89 -20.20 2.03
N GLU A 27 -30.90 -20.13 1.17
CA GLU A 27 -30.83 -20.67 -0.17
C GLU A 27 -30.07 -19.76 -1.17
N ASN A 28 -30.04 -18.44 -0.94
CA ASN A 28 -29.61 -17.47 -1.98
C ASN A 28 -28.40 -16.61 -1.56
N VAL A 29 -28.08 -16.53 -0.27
CA VAL A 29 -26.99 -15.68 0.25
C VAL A 29 -25.96 -16.49 1.01
N LEU A 30 -26.39 -17.33 1.97
CA LEU A 30 -25.45 -18.00 2.87
C LEU A 30 -24.67 -19.16 2.21
N GLU A 31 -25.06 -19.61 1.01
CA GLU A 31 -24.28 -20.57 0.19
C GLU A 31 -23.24 -19.86 -0.72
N LEU A 32 -23.19 -18.52 -0.73
CA LEU A 32 -22.19 -17.78 -1.49
C LEU A 32 -20.83 -17.85 -0.79
N HIS A 33 -19.79 -17.51 -1.51
CA HIS A 33 -18.46 -17.35 -0.93
C HIS A 33 -18.45 -16.15 0.03
N TYR A 34 -17.71 -16.20 1.11
CA TYR A 34 -17.65 -15.14 2.12
C TYR A 34 -17.31 -13.77 1.51
N ALA A 35 -16.39 -13.70 0.54
CA ALA A 35 -16.07 -12.47 -0.18
C ALA A 35 -17.28 -11.88 -0.96
N ASP A 36 -18.13 -12.74 -1.57
CA ASP A 36 -19.36 -12.30 -2.25
C ASP A 36 -20.40 -11.82 -1.21
N ILE A 37 -20.42 -12.41 -0.02
CA ILE A 37 -21.29 -11.98 1.08
C ILE A 37 -20.82 -10.61 1.62
N ALA A 38 -19.52 -10.40 1.78
CA ALA A 38 -18.95 -9.11 2.20
C ALA A 38 -19.34 -8.00 1.22
N GLU A 39 -19.19 -8.21 -0.12
CA GLU A 39 -19.65 -7.25 -1.13
C GLU A 39 -21.15 -6.89 -0.99
N ILE A 40 -21.99 -7.85 -0.56
CA ILE A 40 -23.40 -7.60 -0.27
C ILE A 40 -23.55 -6.72 0.96
N LEU A 41 -22.86 -7.05 2.05
CA LEU A 41 -22.96 -6.31 3.33
C LEU A 41 -22.50 -4.86 3.17
N ASP A 42 -21.49 -4.57 2.37
CA ASP A 42 -21.01 -3.22 2.06
C ASP A 42 -22.10 -2.30 1.47
N GLN A 43 -23.11 -2.88 0.80
CA GLN A 43 -24.19 -2.13 0.18
C GLN A 43 -25.45 -2.00 1.05
N LEU A 44 -25.41 -2.56 2.27
CA LEU A 44 -26.54 -2.62 3.18
C LEU A 44 -26.41 -1.61 4.34
N THR A 45 -27.51 -1.37 5.06
CA THR A 45 -27.46 -0.66 6.33
C THR A 45 -26.93 -1.57 7.43
N ASN A 46 -26.41 -1.00 8.53
CA ASN A 46 -25.86 -1.78 9.63
C ASN A 46 -26.84 -2.83 10.18
N ASP A 47 -28.14 -2.49 10.28
CA ASP A 47 -29.15 -3.42 10.78
C ASP A 47 -29.41 -4.58 9.80
N GLU A 48 -29.43 -4.29 8.49
CA GLU A 48 -29.57 -5.30 7.44
C GLU A 48 -28.34 -6.21 7.37
N ALA A 49 -27.15 -5.61 7.42
CA ALA A 49 -25.88 -6.32 7.44
C ALA A 49 -25.74 -7.24 8.66
N LYS A 50 -26.02 -6.72 9.86
CA LYS A 50 -26.00 -7.46 11.12
C LYS A 50 -26.95 -8.65 11.10
N PHE A 51 -28.15 -8.48 10.53
CA PHE A 51 -29.12 -9.58 10.40
C PHE A 51 -28.56 -10.73 9.55
N ILE A 52 -27.98 -10.44 8.40
CA ILE A 52 -27.42 -11.47 7.50
C ILE A 52 -26.19 -12.11 8.13
N TYR A 53 -25.29 -11.31 8.69
CA TYR A 53 -24.05 -11.73 9.33
C TYR A 53 -24.28 -12.79 10.41
N PHE A 54 -25.24 -12.58 11.31
CA PHE A 54 -25.56 -13.55 12.36
C PHE A 54 -26.41 -14.75 11.89
N LEU A 55 -26.75 -14.85 10.61
CA LEU A 55 -27.33 -16.08 10.03
C LEU A 55 -26.23 -17.03 9.51
N VAL A 56 -25.02 -16.55 9.30
CA VAL A 56 -23.86 -17.33 8.84
C VAL A 56 -23.24 -18.06 10.04
N ASP A 57 -22.51 -19.14 9.81
CA ASP A 57 -21.74 -19.82 10.86
C ASP A 57 -20.53 -18.98 11.29
N GLU A 58 -20.01 -19.25 12.49
CA GLU A 58 -18.98 -18.45 13.16
C GLU A 58 -17.69 -18.35 12.34
N ASP A 59 -17.22 -19.45 11.74
CA ASP A 59 -16.00 -19.46 10.92
C ASP A 59 -16.17 -18.53 9.69
N THR A 60 -17.30 -18.64 8.99
CA THR A 60 -17.59 -17.77 7.83
C THR A 60 -17.84 -16.30 8.26
N GLN A 61 -18.34 -16.06 9.47
CA GLN A 61 -18.49 -14.69 10.00
C GLN A 61 -17.12 -14.01 10.13
N ALA A 62 -16.11 -14.72 10.63
CA ALA A 62 -14.75 -14.24 10.76
C ALA A 62 -14.17 -13.84 9.39
N ASP A 63 -14.24 -14.73 8.40
CA ASP A 63 -13.81 -14.47 7.03
C ASP A 63 -14.50 -13.24 6.39
N ILE A 64 -15.83 -13.10 6.60
CA ILE A 64 -16.59 -11.95 6.09
C ILE A 64 -16.08 -10.65 6.71
N LEU A 65 -15.77 -10.64 7.99
CA LEU A 65 -15.33 -9.45 8.71
C LEU A 65 -14.03 -8.89 8.13
N MET A 66 -13.11 -9.78 7.73
CA MET A 66 -11.84 -9.39 7.12
C MET A 66 -12.00 -8.86 5.69
N GLU A 67 -12.99 -9.33 4.95
CA GLU A 67 -13.25 -8.89 3.57
C GLU A 67 -14.09 -7.60 3.47
N LEU A 68 -14.65 -7.09 4.58
CA LEU A 68 -15.41 -5.82 4.58
C LEU A 68 -14.48 -4.63 4.30
N ASP A 69 -14.98 -3.64 3.53
CA ASP A 69 -14.33 -2.33 3.40
C ASP A 69 -14.07 -1.72 4.80
N GLU A 70 -12.89 -1.12 5.04
CA GLU A 70 -12.46 -0.56 6.33
C GLU A 70 -13.54 0.34 6.98
N ASP A 71 -14.06 1.32 6.23
CA ASP A 71 -15.11 2.23 6.72
C ASP A 71 -16.46 1.50 7.04
N VAL A 72 -16.71 0.33 6.43
CA VAL A 72 -17.92 -0.49 6.70
C VAL A 72 -17.65 -1.35 7.92
N ARG A 73 -16.47 -1.97 8.01
CA ARG A 73 -16.02 -2.77 9.16
C ARG A 73 -16.04 -1.94 10.44
N ASP A 74 -15.46 -0.73 10.44
CA ASP A 74 -15.51 0.19 11.59
C ASP A 74 -16.93 0.44 12.09
N ARG A 75 -17.85 0.75 11.18
CA ARG A 75 -19.25 1.01 11.54
C ARG A 75 -19.96 -0.26 12.02
N PHE A 76 -19.60 -1.39 11.46
CA PHE A 76 -20.15 -2.68 11.84
C PHE A 76 -19.68 -3.08 13.24
N LEU A 77 -18.37 -3.03 13.52
CA LEU A 77 -17.78 -3.27 14.83
C LEU A 77 -18.36 -2.34 15.90
N ALA A 78 -18.53 -1.06 15.59
CA ALA A 78 -19.16 -0.11 16.50
C ALA A 78 -20.63 -0.45 16.82
N SER A 79 -21.30 -1.31 16.05
CA SER A 79 -22.65 -1.79 16.29
C SER A 79 -22.72 -3.07 17.13
N LEU A 80 -21.58 -3.76 17.30
CA LEU A 80 -21.46 -4.99 18.09
C LEU A 80 -21.21 -4.67 19.57
N THR A 81 -21.57 -5.64 20.43
CA THR A 81 -21.18 -5.61 21.84
C THR A 81 -19.74 -6.13 21.98
N THR A 82 -19.04 -5.76 23.05
CA THR A 82 -17.68 -6.24 23.35
C THR A 82 -17.58 -7.76 23.38
N LYS A 83 -18.63 -8.46 23.84
CA LYS A 83 -18.67 -9.92 23.80
C LYS A 83 -18.83 -10.45 22.37
N GLU A 84 -19.71 -9.87 21.55
CA GLU A 84 -19.85 -10.24 20.14
C GLU A 84 -18.54 -10.04 19.38
N ILE A 85 -17.77 -9.01 19.69
CA ILE A 85 -16.43 -8.80 19.10
C ILE A 85 -15.45 -9.88 19.58
N ALA A 86 -15.40 -10.17 20.89
CA ALA A 86 -14.53 -11.20 21.44
C ALA A 86 -14.78 -12.57 20.79
N ASP A 87 -16.06 -12.97 20.70
CA ASP A 87 -16.47 -14.23 20.08
C ASP A 87 -16.03 -14.32 18.60
N GLN A 88 -15.94 -13.20 17.88
CA GLN A 88 -15.45 -13.18 16.49
C GLN A 88 -13.91 -13.28 16.41
N LEU A 89 -13.20 -12.58 17.29
CA LEU A 89 -11.74 -12.58 17.28
C LEU A 89 -11.13 -13.94 17.61
N GLU A 90 -11.83 -14.77 18.40
CA GLU A 90 -11.41 -16.15 18.70
C GLU A 90 -11.44 -17.10 17.50
N ASN A 91 -12.15 -16.71 16.41
CA ASN A 91 -12.26 -17.50 15.18
C ASN A 91 -11.39 -16.94 14.03
N LEU A 92 -10.63 -15.88 14.28
CA LEU A 92 -9.69 -15.29 13.33
C LEU A 92 -8.25 -15.80 13.58
N ASP A 93 -7.41 -15.73 12.55
CA ASP A 93 -5.97 -15.83 12.74
C ASP A 93 -5.49 -14.66 13.62
N SER A 94 -4.45 -14.87 14.39
CA SER A 94 -4.04 -13.92 15.44
C SER A 94 -3.61 -12.54 14.93
N ASP A 95 -3.04 -12.45 13.71
CA ASP A 95 -2.70 -11.21 13.03
C ASP A 95 -3.95 -10.41 12.64
N ASP A 96 -4.93 -11.05 12.01
CA ASP A 96 -6.21 -10.45 11.65
C ASP A 96 -6.96 -9.94 12.90
N ALA A 97 -6.95 -10.73 13.98
CA ALA A 97 -7.55 -10.34 15.24
C ALA A 97 -6.83 -9.14 15.89
N ALA A 98 -5.49 -9.10 15.78
CA ALA A 98 -4.69 -7.98 16.28
C ALA A 98 -4.94 -6.70 15.46
N ASP A 99 -5.08 -6.81 14.14
CA ASP A 99 -5.39 -5.67 13.27
C ASP A 99 -6.75 -5.04 13.61
N ILE A 100 -7.79 -5.87 13.81
CA ILE A 100 -9.12 -5.38 14.25
C ILE A 100 -9.04 -4.70 15.61
N LEU A 101 -8.30 -5.28 16.56
CA LEU A 101 -8.13 -4.65 17.87
C LEU A 101 -7.34 -3.34 17.80
N GLY A 102 -6.36 -3.23 16.89
CA GLY A 102 -5.60 -2.00 16.65
C GLY A 102 -6.48 -0.81 16.22
N GLU A 103 -7.64 -1.07 15.60
CA GLU A 103 -8.62 -0.04 15.24
C GLU A 103 -9.44 0.49 16.45
N LEU A 104 -9.43 -0.22 17.59
CA LEU A 104 -10.20 0.12 18.78
C LEU A 104 -9.42 1.02 19.75
N THR A 105 -10.12 1.63 20.70
CA THR A 105 -9.46 2.38 21.78
C THR A 105 -8.88 1.43 22.83
N ASP A 106 -7.83 1.87 23.55
CA ASP A 106 -7.18 1.08 24.63
C ASP A 106 -8.20 0.52 25.65
N GLU A 107 -9.26 1.29 25.96
CA GLU A 107 -10.31 0.86 26.89
C GLU A 107 -11.14 -0.28 26.31
N GLN A 108 -11.47 -0.20 25.02
CA GLN A 108 -12.21 -1.24 24.31
C GLN A 108 -11.37 -2.51 24.13
N ILE A 109 -10.08 -2.38 23.79
CA ILE A 109 -9.14 -3.52 23.68
C ILE A 109 -9.15 -4.31 25.00
N HIS A 110 -8.96 -3.63 26.13
CA HIS A 110 -8.98 -4.31 27.44
C HIS A 110 -10.32 -4.99 27.74
N GLU A 111 -11.43 -4.35 27.38
CA GLU A 111 -12.77 -4.91 27.62
C GLU A 111 -13.01 -6.15 26.75
N VAL A 112 -12.67 -6.10 25.44
CA VAL A 112 -12.81 -7.23 24.50
C VAL A 112 -11.97 -8.41 24.97
N ILE A 113 -10.65 -8.21 25.21
CA ILE A 113 -9.76 -9.27 25.67
C ILE A 113 -10.26 -9.91 26.97
N SER A 114 -10.85 -9.12 27.88
CA SER A 114 -11.42 -9.66 29.13
C SER A 114 -12.67 -10.52 28.93
N GLN A 115 -13.30 -10.48 27.76
CA GLN A 115 -14.48 -11.27 27.40
C GLN A 115 -14.15 -12.52 26.58
N MET A 116 -12.92 -12.65 26.11
CA MET A 116 -12.43 -13.84 25.40
C MET A 116 -12.44 -15.06 26.32
N GLU A 117 -12.88 -16.19 25.79
CA GLU A 117 -12.93 -17.47 26.52
C GLU A 117 -11.66 -18.31 26.31
N ASP A 118 -10.94 -18.06 25.18
CA ASP A 118 -9.66 -18.69 24.85
C ASP A 118 -8.49 -17.83 25.37
N ASP A 119 -7.89 -18.28 26.48
CA ASP A 119 -6.74 -17.63 27.10
C ASP A 119 -5.49 -17.66 26.18
N GLU A 120 -5.29 -18.69 25.32
CA GLU A 120 -4.14 -18.82 24.43
C GLU A 120 -4.26 -17.84 23.26
N ALA A 121 -5.42 -17.76 22.63
CA ALA A 121 -5.71 -16.77 21.58
C ALA A 121 -5.57 -15.33 22.11
N ALA A 122 -6.11 -15.04 23.30
CA ALA A 122 -5.98 -13.73 23.93
C ALA A 122 -4.51 -13.35 24.22
N GLU A 123 -3.66 -14.30 24.67
CA GLU A 123 -2.24 -14.05 24.93
C GLU A 123 -1.48 -13.79 23.62
N ASP A 124 -1.75 -14.54 22.55
CA ASP A 124 -1.13 -14.38 21.24
C ASP A 124 -1.47 -13.05 20.60
N ILE A 125 -2.73 -12.62 20.64
CA ILE A 125 -3.17 -11.31 20.14
C ILE A 125 -2.51 -10.17 20.93
N VAL A 126 -2.48 -10.25 22.26
CA VAL A 126 -1.81 -9.25 23.11
C VAL A 126 -0.32 -9.17 22.83
N ASP A 127 0.34 -10.29 22.54
CA ASP A 127 1.76 -10.29 22.16
C ASP A 127 1.96 -9.59 20.81
N LEU A 128 1.09 -9.80 19.82
CA LEU A 128 1.14 -9.15 18.51
C LEU A 128 0.94 -7.64 18.60
N LEU A 129 0.04 -7.15 19.42
CA LEU A 129 -0.19 -5.71 19.65
C LEU A 129 1.05 -4.96 20.22
N ASN A 130 2.07 -5.66 20.69
CA ASN A 130 3.32 -5.04 21.16
C ASN A 130 4.32 -4.76 20.02
N TYR A 131 4.09 -5.26 18.81
CA TYR A 131 4.95 -4.99 17.66
C TYR A 131 4.46 -3.76 16.90
N ASP A 132 5.36 -3.15 16.14
CA ASP A 132 5.03 -2.05 15.23
C ASP A 132 4.32 -2.65 13.99
N GLU A 133 3.17 -2.11 13.59
CA GLU A 133 2.36 -2.58 12.47
C GLU A 133 3.15 -2.67 11.16
N ASN A 134 4.10 -1.76 10.92
CA ASN A 134 4.91 -1.74 9.70
C ASN A 134 6.16 -2.64 9.78
N THR A 135 6.08 -3.74 10.52
CA THR A 135 7.19 -4.69 10.69
C THR A 135 6.73 -6.14 10.51
N ALA A 136 7.69 -7.02 10.30
CA ALA A 136 7.42 -8.47 10.27
C ALA A 136 6.77 -8.98 11.57
N GLY A 137 6.99 -8.30 12.69
CA GLY A 137 6.35 -8.63 13.96
C GLY A 137 4.87 -8.25 14.00
N GLY A 138 4.48 -7.13 13.38
CA GLY A 138 3.07 -6.75 13.24
C GLY A 138 2.33 -7.57 12.19
N LEU A 139 3.02 -7.97 11.11
CA LEU A 139 2.43 -8.75 10.01
C LEU A 139 2.37 -10.27 10.26
N MET A 140 2.98 -10.78 11.34
CA MET A 140 3.08 -12.21 11.58
C MET A 140 1.87 -12.77 12.30
N GLN A 141 1.50 -13.99 11.97
CA GLN A 141 0.54 -14.82 12.71
C GLN A 141 1.23 -15.83 13.61
N LYS A 142 0.55 -16.27 14.68
CA LYS A 142 1.04 -17.24 15.68
C LYS A 142 0.69 -18.68 15.33
N GLU A 143 -0.20 -18.91 14.41
CA GLU A 143 -0.70 -20.20 13.95
C GLU A 143 0.32 -20.86 13.02
N PHE A 144 1.29 -21.58 13.57
CA PHE A 144 2.30 -22.29 12.79
C PHE A 144 2.61 -23.66 13.38
N ILE A 145 3.10 -24.56 12.54
CA ILE A 145 3.46 -25.92 12.95
C ILE A 145 4.97 -26.05 13.14
N GLN A 146 5.36 -26.48 14.32
CA GLN A 146 6.76 -26.72 14.65
C GLN A 146 7.02 -28.15 15.11
N ALA A 147 8.25 -28.64 14.88
CA ALA A 147 8.73 -29.93 15.36
C ALA A 147 10.13 -29.78 15.98
N ASN A 148 10.34 -30.41 17.14
CA ASN A 148 11.68 -30.44 17.73
C ASN A 148 12.57 -31.44 16.98
N MET A 149 13.82 -31.05 16.71
CA MET A 149 14.79 -31.90 15.99
C MET A 149 15.01 -33.28 16.61
N ASN A 150 14.81 -33.43 17.90
CA ASN A 150 15.01 -34.68 18.65
C ASN A 150 13.79 -35.62 18.65
N TRP A 151 12.66 -35.15 18.07
CA TRP A 151 11.47 -35.98 17.98
C TRP A 151 11.63 -37.08 16.91
N THR A 152 10.95 -38.22 17.12
CA THR A 152 10.73 -39.17 16.05
C THR A 152 9.58 -38.72 15.15
N VAL A 153 9.56 -39.23 13.92
CA VAL A 153 8.47 -38.99 12.96
C VAL A 153 7.10 -39.32 13.55
N ASP A 154 6.98 -40.43 14.28
CA ASP A 154 5.73 -40.84 14.93
C ASP A 154 5.25 -39.79 15.95
N ARG A 155 6.16 -39.28 16.79
CA ARG A 155 5.85 -38.22 17.74
C ARG A 155 5.50 -36.93 17.04
N ALA A 156 6.27 -36.54 16.00
CA ALA A 156 6.01 -35.31 15.24
C ALA A 156 4.62 -35.33 14.58
N ILE A 157 4.16 -36.47 14.06
CA ILE A 157 2.81 -36.60 13.48
C ILE A 157 1.72 -36.42 14.54
N VAL A 158 1.92 -36.93 15.77
CA VAL A 158 0.96 -36.73 16.86
C VAL A 158 0.85 -35.27 17.25
N GLU A 159 2.00 -34.60 17.44
CA GLU A 159 2.03 -33.15 17.79
C GLU A 159 1.50 -32.29 16.65
N LEU A 160 1.81 -32.63 15.38
CA LEU A 160 1.30 -31.93 14.22
C LEU A 160 -0.23 -31.97 14.16
N ARG A 161 -0.85 -33.10 14.48
CA ARG A 161 -2.33 -33.20 14.51
C ARG A 161 -2.94 -32.28 15.56
N ARG A 162 -2.28 -32.13 16.70
CA ARG A 162 -2.72 -31.24 17.76
C ARG A 162 -2.59 -29.73 17.33
N GLN A 163 -1.44 -29.36 16.78
CA GLN A 163 -1.18 -28.01 16.33
C GLN A 163 -1.99 -27.63 15.07
N ALA A 164 -2.42 -28.61 14.28
CA ALA A 164 -3.17 -28.38 13.04
C ALA A 164 -4.68 -28.16 13.30
N GLU A 165 -5.15 -28.23 14.53
CA GLU A 165 -6.52 -27.81 14.89
C GLU A 165 -6.69 -26.30 14.73
N ASP A 166 -5.61 -25.53 15.00
CA ASP A 166 -5.58 -24.07 14.97
C ASP A 166 -4.90 -23.50 13.72
N VAL A 167 -4.56 -24.33 12.71
CA VAL A 167 -3.83 -23.91 11.50
C VAL A 167 -4.60 -24.28 10.24
N GLU A 168 -5.16 -23.31 9.54
CA GLU A 168 -5.92 -23.53 8.31
C GLU A 168 -5.11 -24.24 7.22
N LYS A 169 -3.87 -23.76 6.95
CA LYS A 169 -2.99 -24.29 5.88
C LYS A 169 -1.60 -24.63 6.38
N VAL A 170 -1.19 -25.89 6.18
CA VAL A 170 0.16 -26.38 6.52
C VAL A 170 1.10 -26.23 5.32
N TYR A 171 1.81 -25.13 5.25
CA TYR A 171 2.81 -24.90 4.19
C TYR A 171 4.13 -25.61 4.48
N ASN A 172 4.69 -25.40 5.66
CA ASN A 172 5.93 -25.99 6.14
C ASN A 172 5.83 -26.36 7.62
N ILE A 173 6.62 -27.33 8.03
CA ILE A 173 6.85 -27.65 9.45
C ILE A 173 8.19 -27.02 9.80
N TYR A 174 8.18 -26.10 10.74
CA TYR A 174 9.37 -25.42 11.23
C TYR A 174 10.12 -26.32 12.22
N VAL A 175 11.40 -26.56 11.97
CA VAL A 175 12.21 -27.42 12.87
C VAL A 175 13.01 -26.53 13.81
N VAL A 176 12.85 -26.80 15.11
CA VAL A 176 13.48 -26.03 16.18
C VAL A 176 14.38 -26.92 17.05
N ASP A 177 15.34 -26.31 17.73
CA ASP A 177 16.17 -26.94 18.74
C ASP A 177 15.49 -26.94 20.14
N GLU A 178 16.22 -27.38 21.17
CA GLU A 178 15.73 -27.41 22.56
C GLU A 178 15.47 -26.01 23.15
N LEU A 179 16.01 -24.94 22.55
CA LEU A 179 15.85 -23.56 22.95
C LEU A 179 14.82 -22.80 22.07
N ASN A 180 14.04 -23.54 21.30
CA ASN A 180 13.05 -23.03 20.33
C ASN A 180 13.67 -22.17 19.21
N LYS A 181 14.97 -22.35 18.89
CA LYS A 181 15.60 -21.66 17.76
C LYS A 181 15.29 -22.35 16.46
N LEU A 182 14.97 -21.57 15.44
CA LEU A 182 14.74 -22.09 14.10
C LEU A 182 16.05 -22.64 13.51
N ILE A 183 16.05 -23.93 13.16
CA ILE A 183 17.21 -24.64 12.60
C ILE A 183 16.92 -25.28 11.24
N GLY A 184 15.66 -25.35 10.81
CA GLY A 184 15.32 -25.97 9.55
C GLY A 184 13.85 -25.94 9.18
N LEU A 185 13.60 -26.44 7.97
CA LEU A 185 12.25 -26.64 7.44
C LEU A 185 12.05 -28.10 7.07
N LEU A 186 10.87 -28.64 7.34
CA LEU A 186 10.48 -29.98 6.98
C LEU A 186 9.17 -29.96 6.19
N SER A 187 9.18 -30.47 4.96
CA SER A 187 7.93 -30.57 4.21
C SER A 187 7.06 -31.73 4.73
N LEU A 188 5.75 -31.51 4.73
CA LEU A 188 4.75 -32.53 5.11
C LEU A 188 4.96 -33.83 4.31
N LYS A 189 5.29 -33.71 3.02
CA LYS A 189 5.62 -34.88 2.15
C LYS A 189 6.77 -35.73 2.72
N ARG A 190 7.88 -35.08 3.15
CA ARG A 190 9.02 -35.83 3.73
C ARG A 190 8.64 -36.50 5.03
N LEU A 191 7.88 -35.83 5.89
CA LEU A 191 7.41 -36.41 7.15
C LEU A 191 6.55 -37.66 6.91
N LEU A 192 5.57 -37.60 6.00
CA LEU A 192 4.63 -38.69 5.71
C LEU A 192 5.31 -39.91 5.07
N PHE A 193 6.39 -39.75 4.30
CA PHE A 193 7.10 -40.84 3.65
C PHE A 193 8.29 -41.36 4.46
N ALA A 194 8.62 -40.77 5.60
CA ALA A 194 9.69 -41.24 6.45
C ALA A 194 9.23 -42.38 7.37
N SER A 195 10.19 -43.20 7.85
CA SER A 195 9.88 -44.27 8.79
C SER A 195 9.48 -43.68 10.17
N PRO A 196 8.48 -44.23 10.88
CA PRO A 196 8.03 -43.75 12.18
C PRO A 196 9.13 -43.57 13.24
N LYS A 197 10.18 -44.38 13.18
CA LYS A 197 11.31 -44.36 14.14
C LYS A 197 12.45 -43.39 13.73
N THR A 198 12.42 -42.81 12.52
CA THR A 198 13.43 -41.86 12.05
C THR A 198 13.34 -40.59 12.88
N GLN A 199 14.48 -40.00 13.22
CA GLN A 199 14.50 -38.68 13.90
C GLN A 199 14.28 -37.54 12.92
N ILE A 200 13.64 -36.48 13.36
CA ILE A 200 13.43 -35.28 12.56
C ILE A 200 14.76 -34.68 12.12
N SER A 201 15.80 -34.79 12.98
CA SER A 201 17.17 -34.35 12.66
C SER A 201 17.78 -35.01 11.41
N GLU A 202 17.27 -36.15 10.96
CA GLU A 202 17.76 -36.89 9.78
C GLU A 202 17.07 -36.48 8.48
N ILE A 203 15.90 -35.84 8.55
CA ILE A 203 15.02 -35.64 7.38
C ILE A 203 14.71 -34.16 7.08
N PHE A 204 15.02 -33.23 7.99
CA PHE A 204 14.76 -31.82 7.73
C PHE A 204 15.81 -31.16 6.83
N GLN A 205 15.47 -30.03 6.24
CA GLN A 205 16.38 -29.21 5.44
C GLN A 205 16.98 -28.13 6.32
N SER A 206 18.31 -28.13 6.49
CA SER A 206 19.05 -27.17 7.31
C SER A 206 19.77 -26.08 6.53
N LYS A 207 19.76 -26.16 5.18
CA LYS A 207 20.47 -25.21 4.32
C LYS A 207 19.49 -24.27 3.62
N ASN A 208 19.92 -23.02 3.44
CA ASN A 208 19.17 -21.98 2.74
C ASN A 208 17.80 -21.72 3.37
N ILE A 209 17.74 -21.68 4.71
CA ILE A 209 16.55 -21.23 5.42
C ILE A 209 16.49 -19.72 5.27
N ILE A 210 15.38 -19.24 4.73
CA ILE A 210 15.09 -17.82 4.66
C ILE A 210 14.12 -17.53 5.79
N SER A 211 14.46 -16.60 6.65
CA SER A 211 13.65 -16.12 7.77
C SER A 211 13.81 -14.61 7.90
N VAL A 212 12.85 -13.95 8.52
CA VAL A 212 12.89 -12.52 8.84
C VAL A 212 12.86 -12.34 10.36
N LYS A 213 13.31 -11.16 10.82
CA LYS A 213 13.23 -10.80 12.23
C LYS A 213 11.97 -9.99 12.48
N THR A 214 11.45 -10.04 13.69
CA THR A 214 10.29 -9.23 14.10
C THR A 214 10.47 -7.73 13.83
N SER A 215 11.71 -7.22 13.79
CA SER A 215 12.01 -5.81 13.52
C SER A 215 12.23 -5.45 12.06
N ASP A 216 12.21 -6.42 11.15
CA ASP A 216 12.43 -6.16 9.73
C ASP A 216 11.18 -5.46 9.16
N PRO A 217 11.33 -4.44 8.29
CA PRO A 217 10.20 -3.77 7.67
C PRO A 217 9.35 -4.74 6.84
N ASP A 218 8.05 -4.60 6.90
CA ASP A 218 7.06 -5.40 6.15
C ASP A 218 7.28 -5.35 4.64
N GLU A 219 7.59 -4.18 4.06
CA GLU A 219 7.99 -4.07 2.65
C GLU A 219 9.23 -4.92 2.29
N GLU A 220 10.18 -5.09 3.22
CA GLU A 220 11.35 -5.94 2.98
C GLU A 220 10.95 -7.40 3.01
N VAL A 221 10.02 -7.79 3.89
CA VAL A 221 9.44 -9.14 3.92
C VAL A 221 8.77 -9.46 2.58
N ALA A 222 7.94 -8.56 2.07
CA ALA A 222 7.28 -8.71 0.77
C ALA A 222 8.29 -8.92 -0.36
N LYS A 223 9.34 -8.09 -0.43
CA LYS A 223 10.43 -8.20 -1.41
C LYS A 223 11.21 -9.53 -1.31
N ILE A 224 11.41 -10.05 -0.09
CA ILE A 224 12.06 -11.34 0.14
C ILE A 224 11.16 -12.48 -0.33
N MET A 225 9.87 -12.46 0.02
CA MET A 225 8.93 -13.50 -0.36
C MET A 225 8.75 -13.56 -1.89
N GLU A 226 8.59 -12.40 -2.55
CA GLU A 226 8.56 -12.30 -4.02
C GLU A 226 9.85 -12.84 -4.67
N LYS A 227 11.02 -12.42 -4.18
CA LYS A 227 12.33 -12.80 -4.76
C LYS A 227 12.61 -14.30 -4.72
N TYR A 228 12.13 -14.98 -3.68
CA TYR A 228 12.40 -16.39 -3.44
C TYR A 228 11.20 -17.31 -3.67
N ASP A 229 10.10 -16.78 -4.22
CA ASP A 229 8.84 -17.49 -4.48
C ASP A 229 8.32 -18.24 -3.23
N LEU A 230 8.30 -17.56 -2.09
CA LEU A 230 7.88 -18.15 -0.82
C LEU A 230 6.37 -18.02 -0.63
N VAL A 231 5.72 -19.08 -0.17
CA VAL A 231 4.29 -19.08 0.21
C VAL A 231 4.08 -18.83 1.71
N ALA A 232 5.12 -19.01 2.51
CA ALA A 232 5.18 -18.63 3.92
C ALA A 232 6.63 -18.46 4.34
N ILE A 233 6.89 -17.50 5.25
CA ILE A 233 8.22 -17.22 5.79
C ILE A 233 8.18 -17.23 7.32
N PRO A 234 9.13 -17.91 8.00
CA PRO A 234 9.19 -17.90 9.46
C PRO A 234 9.76 -16.57 9.97
N VAL A 235 9.16 -16.08 11.04
CA VAL A 235 9.59 -14.92 11.80
C VAL A 235 10.34 -15.33 13.04
N VAL A 236 11.48 -14.70 13.31
CA VAL A 236 12.31 -15.00 14.47
C VAL A 236 12.60 -13.75 15.31
N ASP A 237 12.78 -13.94 16.61
CA ASP A 237 13.22 -12.90 17.50
C ASP A 237 14.74 -12.60 17.37
N PHE A 238 15.25 -11.66 18.18
CA PHE A 238 16.67 -11.32 18.22
C PHE A 238 17.59 -12.46 18.70
N GLN A 239 17.03 -13.53 19.31
CA GLN A 239 17.73 -14.75 19.73
C GLN A 239 17.63 -15.88 18.71
N ASN A 240 17.01 -15.65 17.55
CA ASN A 240 16.65 -16.64 16.52
C ASN A 240 15.62 -17.68 16.99
N LYS A 241 14.81 -17.39 18.01
CA LYS A 241 13.67 -18.22 18.36
C LYS A 241 12.55 -17.98 17.35
N LEU A 242 11.88 -19.04 16.96
CA LEU A 242 10.69 -18.96 16.14
C LEU A 242 9.55 -18.35 16.95
N VAL A 243 8.94 -17.25 16.44
CA VAL A 243 7.89 -16.52 17.13
C VAL A 243 6.60 -16.38 16.31
N GLY A 244 6.68 -16.60 15.00
CA GLY A 244 5.52 -16.51 14.11
C GLY A 244 5.85 -16.95 12.69
N ARG A 245 4.89 -16.80 11.81
CA ARG A 245 5.06 -16.92 10.35
C ARG A 245 4.29 -15.79 9.67
N ILE A 246 4.67 -15.47 8.43
CA ILE A 246 3.92 -14.58 7.53
C ILE A 246 3.57 -15.40 6.30
N THR A 247 2.35 -15.28 5.81
CA THR A 247 1.87 -16.02 4.65
C THR A 247 1.83 -15.18 3.39
N LEU A 248 1.57 -15.78 2.23
CA LEU A 248 1.58 -15.06 0.95
C LEU A 248 0.35 -14.18 0.78
N ASP A 249 -0.80 -14.58 1.31
CA ASP A 249 -2.05 -13.83 1.30
C ASP A 249 -1.90 -12.48 1.99
N ASP A 250 -1.31 -12.43 3.19
CA ASP A 250 -1.04 -11.19 3.93
C ASP A 250 -0.10 -10.28 3.16
N VAL A 251 0.98 -10.86 2.60
CA VAL A 251 1.93 -10.11 1.77
C VAL A 251 1.29 -9.57 0.48
N VAL A 252 0.36 -10.30 -0.13
CA VAL A 252 -0.38 -9.81 -1.31
C VAL A 252 -1.26 -8.63 -0.94
N ASN A 253 -1.94 -8.67 0.21
CA ASN A 253 -2.74 -7.57 0.73
C ASN A 253 -1.86 -6.35 1.02
N LEU A 254 -0.75 -6.53 1.72
CA LEU A 254 0.24 -5.48 1.98
C LEU A 254 0.74 -4.82 0.69
N ILE A 255 1.13 -5.61 -0.33
CA ILE A 255 1.61 -5.08 -1.62
C ILE A 255 0.52 -4.24 -2.30
N LYS A 256 -0.74 -4.67 -2.25
CA LYS A 256 -1.87 -3.93 -2.81
C LYS A 256 -2.09 -2.62 -2.05
N GLU A 257 -2.08 -2.66 -0.73
CA GLU A 257 -2.25 -1.49 0.13
C GLU A 257 -1.16 -0.43 -0.07
N GLU A 258 0.10 -0.85 -0.09
CA GLU A 258 1.22 0.05 -0.37
C GLU A 258 1.15 0.63 -1.80
N ALA A 259 0.75 -0.18 -2.80
CA ALA A 259 0.57 0.33 -4.15
C ALA A 259 -0.57 1.37 -4.26
N ASP A 260 -1.67 1.16 -3.56
CA ASP A 260 -2.80 2.10 -3.51
C ASP A 260 -2.41 3.39 -2.77
N LYS A 261 -1.68 3.29 -1.67
CA LYS A 261 -1.13 4.41 -0.90
C LYS A 261 -0.15 5.23 -1.74
N ASP A 262 0.82 4.57 -2.39
CA ASP A 262 1.76 5.22 -3.31
C ASP A 262 1.05 5.96 -4.45
N PHE A 263 0.02 5.34 -5.04
CA PHE A 263 -0.79 5.96 -6.09
C PHE A 263 -1.54 7.20 -5.58
N GLN A 264 -2.12 7.13 -4.38
CA GLN A 264 -2.83 8.25 -3.76
C GLN A 264 -1.88 9.39 -3.38
N LEU A 265 -0.72 9.08 -2.77
CA LEU A 265 0.33 10.06 -2.48
C LEU A 265 0.83 10.76 -3.75
N ALA A 266 1.08 10.00 -4.82
CA ALA A 266 1.47 10.55 -6.12
C ALA A 266 0.38 11.43 -6.75
N SER A 267 -0.88 11.19 -6.41
CA SER A 267 -2.03 11.99 -6.84
C SER A 267 -2.32 13.20 -5.95
N GLY A 268 -1.57 13.39 -4.87
CA GLY A 268 -1.76 14.51 -3.93
C GLY A 268 -2.88 14.23 -2.90
N ILE A 269 -2.93 13.01 -2.38
CA ILE A 269 -3.79 12.59 -1.28
C ILE A 269 -2.86 12.10 -0.16
N SER A 270 -3.00 12.63 1.05
CA SER A 270 -2.02 12.43 2.13
C SER A 270 -2.18 11.14 2.91
N GLU A 271 -3.32 10.49 2.81
CA GLU A 271 -3.69 9.27 3.54
C GLU A 271 -4.47 8.35 2.59
N ARG A 272 -4.48 7.05 2.87
CA ARG A 272 -5.32 6.09 2.13
C ARG A 272 -6.80 6.45 2.35
N ILE A 273 -7.52 6.65 1.25
CA ILE A 273 -8.93 7.04 1.25
C ILE A 273 -9.70 6.18 0.27
N GLU A 274 -10.79 5.63 0.74
CA GLU A 274 -11.78 4.93 -0.07
C GLU A 274 -12.89 5.86 -0.55
N LEU A 275 -13.62 5.45 -1.59
CA LEU A 275 -14.73 6.25 -2.15
C LEU A 275 -15.88 6.45 -1.15
N ASN A 276 -16.06 5.50 -0.24
CA ASN A 276 -17.11 5.49 0.78
C ASN A 276 -16.76 6.28 2.03
N ALA A 277 -15.51 6.78 2.14
CA ALA A 277 -15.03 7.54 3.28
C ALA A 277 -15.86 8.82 3.51
N SER A 278 -15.92 9.27 4.75
CA SER A 278 -16.65 10.50 5.12
C SER A 278 -16.10 11.74 4.38
N VAL A 279 -16.98 12.68 4.03
CA VAL A 279 -16.61 13.93 3.35
C VAL A 279 -15.51 14.68 4.10
N TRP A 280 -15.50 14.60 5.43
CA TRP A 280 -14.49 15.24 6.25
C TRP A 280 -13.12 14.56 6.12
N ARG A 281 -13.05 13.21 6.15
CA ARG A 281 -11.82 12.43 5.96
C ARG A 281 -11.23 12.71 4.56
N ILE A 282 -12.04 12.64 3.51
CA ILE A 282 -11.63 12.96 2.14
C ILE A 282 -11.10 14.41 2.03
N SER A 283 -11.78 15.37 2.65
CA SER A 283 -11.35 16.78 2.61
C SER A 283 -10.02 16.98 3.34
N ARG A 284 -9.86 16.38 4.52
CA ARG A 284 -8.65 16.45 5.33
C ARG A 284 -7.44 15.88 4.57
N ALA A 285 -7.59 14.75 3.89
CA ALA A 285 -6.52 14.12 3.13
C ALA A 285 -6.06 14.94 1.91
N ARG A 286 -6.93 15.74 1.30
CA ARG A 286 -6.61 16.59 0.14
C ARG A 286 -6.07 17.97 0.52
N LEU A 287 -6.47 18.49 1.66
CA LEU A 287 -6.21 19.89 2.06
C LEU A 287 -4.72 20.24 2.11
N PRO A 288 -3.80 19.43 2.64
CA PRO A 288 -2.38 19.76 2.69
C PRO A 288 -1.81 20.06 1.30
N TRP A 289 -2.12 19.21 0.32
CA TRP A 289 -1.64 19.36 -1.05
C TRP A 289 -2.27 20.56 -1.79
N LEU A 290 -3.55 20.83 -1.52
CA LEU A 290 -4.22 22.04 -2.05
C LEU A 290 -3.59 23.32 -1.49
N LEU A 291 -3.19 23.31 -0.21
CA LEU A 291 -2.48 24.43 0.40
C LEU A 291 -1.08 24.62 -0.20
N ILE A 292 -0.35 23.55 -0.46
CA ILE A 292 0.95 23.61 -1.15
C ILE A 292 0.77 24.22 -2.55
N GLY A 293 -0.23 23.75 -3.31
CA GLY A 293 -0.55 24.30 -4.63
C GLY A 293 -0.93 25.78 -4.58
N MET A 294 -1.72 26.19 -3.59
CA MET A 294 -2.10 27.60 -3.40
C MET A 294 -0.88 28.48 -3.09
N VAL A 295 0.00 28.03 -2.19
CA VAL A 295 1.26 28.76 -1.86
C VAL A 295 2.14 28.88 -3.10
N GLY A 296 2.29 27.82 -3.88
CA GLY A 296 3.02 27.86 -5.14
C GLY A 296 2.41 28.79 -6.17
N GLY A 297 1.07 28.84 -6.26
CA GLY A 297 0.37 29.81 -7.10
C GLY A 297 0.67 31.24 -6.70
N ILE A 298 0.77 31.56 -5.40
CA ILE A 298 1.17 32.85 -4.88
C ILE A 298 2.61 33.20 -5.30
N PHE A 299 3.55 32.24 -5.18
CA PHE A 299 4.93 32.45 -5.64
C PHE A 299 5.00 32.65 -7.16
N SER A 300 4.22 31.90 -7.93
CA SER A 300 4.11 32.10 -9.40
C SER A 300 3.61 33.50 -9.75
N ALA A 301 2.58 33.98 -9.06
CA ALA A 301 2.07 35.33 -9.21
C ALA A 301 3.13 36.41 -8.85
N GLN A 302 3.92 36.17 -7.79
CA GLN A 302 5.01 37.06 -7.41
C GLN A 302 6.12 37.08 -8.46
N VAL A 303 6.48 35.94 -9.06
CA VAL A 303 7.42 35.90 -10.19
C VAL A 303 6.88 36.72 -11.37
N ILE A 304 5.62 36.51 -11.77
CA ILE A 304 5.00 37.26 -12.86
C ILE A 304 5.04 38.78 -12.58
N SER A 305 4.73 39.20 -11.36
CA SER A 305 4.76 40.61 -10.95
C SER A 305 6.16 41.24 -11.08
N GLN A 306 7.23 40.50 -10.80
CA GLN A 306 8.60 41.01 -10.98
C GLN A 306 8.95 41.31 -12.43
N TYR A 307 8.28 40.65 -13.39
CA TYR A 307 8.49 40.83 -14.83
C TYR A 307 7.39 41.68 -15.50
N GLU A 308 6.56 42.42 -14.74
CA GLU A 308 5.44 43.22 -15.23
C GLU A 308 5.87 44.22 -16.31
N ASN A 309 7.01 44.89 -16.13
CA ASN A 309 7.55 45.85 -17.12
C ASN A 309 7.82 45.17 -18.47
N GLY A 310 8.42 43.94 -18.47
CA GLY A 310 8.69 43.20 -19.69
C GLY A 310 7.42 42.71 -20.37
N ILE A 311 6.43 42.25 -19.58
CA ILE A 311 5.13 41.84 -20.09
C ILE A 311 4.38 43.03 -20.70
N THR A 312 4.49 44.23 -20.12
CA THR A 312 3.90 45.45 -20.64
C THR A 312 4.52 45.84 -21.99
N LEU A 313 5.84 45.64 -22.16
CA LEU A 313 6.55 45.89 -23.42
C LEU A 313 6.23 44.83 -24.49
N VAL A 314 6.08 43.58 -24.11
CA VAL A 314 5.78 42.45 -25.01
C VAL A 314 4.60 41.63 -24.44
N PRO A 315 3.34 42.10 -24.57
CA PRO A 315 2.18 41.45 -23.96
C PRO A 315 1.94 40.03 -24.45
N SER A 316 2.41 39.68 -25.63
CA SER A 316 2.28 38.34 -26.19
C SER A 316 3.08 37.24 -25.44
N LEU A 317 4.04 37.63 -24.59
CA LEU A 317 4.70 36.66 -23.69
C LEU A 317 3.71 36.03 -22.71
N ALA A 318 2.71 36.81 -22.25
CA ALA A 318 1.71 36.26 -21.31
C ALA A 318 0.88 35.11 -21.90
N PHE A 319 0.69 35.02 -23.21
CA PHE A 319 -0.10 33.98 -23.86
C PHE A 319 0.55 32.60 -23.77
N PHE A 320 1.86 32.51 -23.57
CA PHE A 320 2.60 31.28 -23.49
C PHE A 320 2.88 30.81 -22.05
N ILE A 321 2.49 31.59 -21.04
CA ILE A 321 2.62 31.18 -19.62
C ILE A 321 1.98 29.82 -19.39
N PRO A 322 0.71 29.55 -19.77
CA PRO A 322 0.10 28.22 -19.54
C PRO A 322 0.84 27.07 -20.25
N LEU A 323 1.41 27.33 -21.43
CA LEU A 323 2.18 26.30 -22.15
C LEU A 323 3.45 25.93 -21.38
N ILE A 324 4.19 26.93 -20.91
CA ILE A 324 5.47 26.74 -20.20
C ILE A 324 5.26 26.01 -18.89
N THR A 325 4.28 26.45 -18.08
CA THR A 325 3.97 25.81 -16.79
C THR A 325 3.45 24.39 -16.99
N ALA A 326 2.43 24.19 -17.81
CA ALA A 326 1.87 22.86 -18.04
C ALA A 326 2.91 21.88 -18.58
N THR A 327 3.76 22.31 -19.53
CA THR A 327 4.80 21.41 -20.10
C THR A 327 5.89 21.11 -19.07
N GLY A 328 6.38 22.13 -18.36
CA GLY A 328 7.39 21.96 -17.31
C GLY A 328 6.88 21.06 -16.16
N GLY A 329 5.66 21.30 -15.69
CA GLY A 329 5.01 20.49 -14.67
C GLY A 329 4.90 19.02 -15.09
N ASN A 330 4.36 18.77 -16.30
CA ASN A 330 4.18 17.40 -16.81
C ASN A 330 5.52 16.66 -16.98
N VAL A 331 6.55 17.29 -17.50
CA VAL A 331 7.88 16.68 -17.63
C VAL A 331 8.44 16.31 -16.26
N GLY A 332 8.33 17.22 -15.29
CA GLY A 332 8.80 16.95 -13.93
C GLY A 332 8.09 15.80 -13.27
N VAL A 333 6.75 15.75 -13.38
CA VAL A 333 5.95 14.63 -12.83
C VAL A 333 6.30 13.30 -13.51
N GLN A 334 6.45 13.27 -14.85
CA GLN A 334 6.84 12.04 -15.57
C GLN A 334 8.21 11.55 -15.15
N SER A 335 9.19 12.44 -15.02
CA SER A 335 10.54 12.07 -14.57
C SER A 335 10.54 11.57 -13.12
N SER A 336 9.79 12.25 -12.25
CA SER A 336 9.64 11.84 -10.85
C SER A 336 8.97 10.46 -10.72
N ALA A 337 7.88 10.23 -11.43
CA ALA A 337 7.14 8.96 -11.37
C ALA A 337 8.01 7.76 -11.79
N ILE A 338 8.85 7.91 -12.82
CA ILE A 338 9.78 6.85 -13.25
C ILE A 338 10.80 6.53 -12.15
N VAL A 339 11.30 7.55 -11.46
CA VAL A 339 12.28 7.37 -10.38
C VAL A 339 11.65 6.71 -9.18
N VAL A 340 10.49 7.20 -8.72
CA VAL A 340 9.75 6.64 -7.57
C VAL A 340 9.41 5.18 -7.83
N GLN A 341 8.86 4.84 -8.99
CA GLN A 341 8.58 3.45 -9.36
C GLN A 341 9.85 2.57 -9.39
N SER A 342 11.00 3.13 -9.81
CA SER A 342 12.27 2.39 -9.79
C SER A 342 12.78 2.14 -8.38
N LEU A 343 12.57 3.08 -7.47
CA LEU A 343 12.96 2.96 -6.06
C LEU A 343 12.05 1.94 -5.33
N ALA A 344 10.74 2.00 -5.53
CA ALA A 344 9.78 1.05 -4.97
C ALA A 344 10.12 -0.42 -5.35
N LYS A 345 10.63 -0.65 -6.57
CA LYS A 345 11.10 -1.98 -7.02
C LYS A 345 12.48 -2.40 -6.47
N GLY A 346 13.07 -1.66 -5.54
CA GLY A 346 14.40 -1.97 -4.99
C GLY A 346 15.56 -1.85 -5.98
N ASN A 347 15.37 -1.16 -7.12
CA ASN A 347 16.39 -0.93 -8.14
C ASN A 347 17.31 0.27 -7.83
N ASP A 348 17.39 0.68 -6.59
CA ASP A 348 18.21 1.79 -6.11
C ASP A 348 19.72 1.57 -6.27
N GLN A 349 20.16 0.30 -6.22
CA GLN A 349 21.57 -0.10 -6.36
C GLN A 349 22.10 -0.06 -7.80
N ILE A 350 21.24 0.11 -8.81
CA ILE A 350 21.66 0.09 -10.22
C ILE A 350 22.05 1.51 -10.67
N GLY A 351 23.33 1.82 -10.59
CA GLY A 351 23.95 3.05 -11.10
C GLY A 351 24.00 4.19 -10.08
N SER A 352 24.95 5.11 -10.26
CA SER A 352 25.07 6.29 -9.41
C SER A 352 23.96 7.30 -9.71
N ILE A 353 23.62 8.15 -8.72
CA ILE A 353 22.68 9.28 -8.90
C ILE A 353 23.06 10.10 -10.14
N MET A 354 24.35 10.33 -10.37
CA MET A 354 24.86 11.06 -11.53
C MET A 354 24.51 10.38 -12.86
N GLN A 355 24.56 9.05 -12.94
CA GLN A 355 24.20 8.31 -14.15
C GLN A 355 22.71 8.42 -14.44
N LYS A 356 21.86 8.36 -13.40
CA LYS A 356 20.41 8.54 -13.53
C LYS A 356 20.10 9.97 -14.01
N LEU A 357 20.73 11.00 -13.42
CA LEU A 357 20.59 12.40 -13.85
C LEU A 357 21.07 12.67 -15.27
N LEU A 358 22.20 12.07 -15.68
CA LEU A 358 22.72 12.20 -17.05
C LEU A 358 21.76 11.59 -18.07
N LYS A 359 21.21 10.40 -17.76
CA LYS A 359 20.23 9.75 -18.63
C LYS A 359 18.98 10.60 -18.78
N GLU A 360 18.44 11.11 -17.70
CA GLU A 360 17.24 11.94 -17.70
C GLU A 360 17.50 13.31 -18.35
N GLY A 361 18.68 13.88 -18.14
CA GLY A 361 19.11 15.08 -18.85
C GLY A 361 19.16 14.88 -20.37
N LEU A 362 19.60 13.72 -20.86
CA LEU A 362 19.57 13.39 -22.30
C LEU A 362 18.13 13.25 -22.82
N VAL A 363 17.23 12.63 -22.04
CA VAL A 363 15.79 12.56 -22.37
C VAL A 363 15.21 13.96 -22.43
N GLY A 364 15.51 14.81 -21.44
CA GLY A 364 15.08 16.21 -21.41
C GLY A 364 15.60 17.01 -22.62
N LEU A 365 16.85 16.82 -23.01
CA LEU A 365 17.42 17.45 -24.22
C LEU A 365 16.68 17.01 -25.48
N MET A 366 16.41 15.73 -25.64
CA MET A 366 15.71 15.20 -26.82
C MET A 366 14.26 15.70 -26.89
N ASN A 367 13.50 15.56 -25.80
CA ASN A 367 12.11 16.02 -25.72
C ASN A 367 12.02 17.55 -25.83
N GLY A 368 12.92 18.26 -25.14
CA GLY A 368 13.01 19.71 -25.22
C GLY A 368 13.28 20.21 -26.63
N ALA A 369 14.20 19.60 -27.36
CA ALA A 369 14.48 19.94 -28.75
C ALA A 369 13.26 19.72 -29.65
N LEU A 370 12.59 18.56 -29.52
CA LEU A 370 11.40 18.23 -30.32
C LEU A 370 10.27 19.25 -30.06
N LEU A 371 9.93 19.48 -28.79
CA LEU A 371 8.88 20.42 -28.41
C LEU A 371 9.20 21.87 -28.81
N SER A 372 10.47 22.26 -28.71
CA SER A 372 10.91 23.60 -29.10
C SER A 372 10.77 23.85 -30.61
N VAL A 373 11.08 22.84 -31.43
CA VAL A 373 10.88 22.94 -32.89
C VAL A 373 9.40 23.05 -33.23
N LEU A 374 8.56 22.23 -32.56
CA LEU A 374 7.10 22.27 -32.77
C LEU A 374 6.51 23.64 -32.40
N ILE A 375 6.86 24.17 -31.21
CA ILE A 375 6.32 25.46 -30.77
C ILE A 375 6.84 26.64 -31.60
N TYR A 376 8.09 26.57 -32.09
CA TYR A 376 8.61 27.54 -33.02
C TYR A 376 7.76 27.65 -34.29
N GLY A 377 7.43 26.48 -34.90
CA GLY A 377 6.56 26.44 -36.10
C GLY A 377 5.17 27.00 -35.84
N ILE A 378 4.56 26.67 -34.70
CA ILE A 378 3.25 27.18 -34.30
C ILE A 378 3.31 28.72 -34.07
N ALA A 379 4.25 29.18 -33.28
CA ALA A 379 4.39 30.60 -32.95
C ALA A 379 4.79 31.45 -34.18
N PHE A 380 5.53 30.89 -35.11
CA PHE A 380 5.85 31.53 -36.39
C PHE A 380 4.60 31.81 -37.24
N ILE A 381 3.63 30.87 -37.22
CA ILE A 381 2.36 31.02 -37.98
C ILE A 381 1.41 31.98 -37.31
N PHE A 382 1.28 31.92 -35.97
CA PHE A 382 0.23 32.65 -35.22
C PHE A 382 0.68 33.96 -34.58
N ALA A 383 1.97 34.21 -34.47
CA ALA A 383 2.47 35.40 -33.77
C ALA A 383 3.62 36.09 -34.57
N SER A 384 4.87 35.91 -34.16
CA SER A 384 6.05 36.48 -34.82
C SER A 384 7.24 35.51 -34.69
N SER A 385 8.18 35.64 -35.65
CA SER A 385 9.41 34.84 -35.63
C SER A 385 10.24 35.06 -34.36
N THR A 386 10.32 36.32 -33.89
CA THR A 386 11.06 36.66 -32.67
C THR A 386 10.43 36.03 -31.43
N LEU A 387 9.11 36.14 -31.28
CA LEU A 387 8.41 35.54 -30.17
C LEU A 387 8.50 33.99 -30.20
N GLY A 388 8.34 33.39 -31.40
CA GLY A 388 8.53 31.98 -31.60
C GLY A 388 9.91 31.49 -31.15
N PHE A 389 10.98 32.22 -31.49
CA PHE A 389 12.34 31.93 -31.09
C PHE A 389 12.51 31.99 -29.55
N VAL A 390 12.01 33.07 -28.92
CA VAL A 390 12.07 33.26 -27.47
C VAL A 390 11.34 32.13 -26.73
N VAL A 391 10.10 31.83 -27.11
CA VAL A 391 9.31 30.78 -26.49
C VAL A 391 9.95 29.38 -26.66
N SER A 392 10.52 29.14 -27.84
CA SER A 392 11.19 27.83 -28.13
C SER A 392 12.41 27.62 -27.27
N ILE A 393 13.29 28.63 -27.16
CA ILE A 393 14.49 28.52 -26.31
C ILE A 393 14.08 28.36 -24.83
N SER A 394 13.12 29.20 -24.38
CA SER A 394 12.62 29.12 -23.00
C SER A 394 12.05 27.74 -22.69
N LEU A 395 11.20 27.22 -23.57
CA LEU A 395 10.61 25.87 -23.41
C LEU A 395 11.69 24.77 -23.36
N PHE A 396 12.70 24.86 -24.24
CA PHE A 396 13.83 23.94 -24.23
C PHE A 396 14.53 23.90 -22.86
N VAL A 397 14.86 25.08 -22.32
CA VAL A 397 15.56 25.18 -21.02
C VAL A 397 14.67 24.68 -19.89
N VAL A 398 13.38 25.04 -19.90
CA VAL A 398 12.41 24.60 -18.87
C VAL A 398 12.25 23.09 -18.89
N VAL A 399 12.11 22.47 -20.06
CA VAL A 399 11.95 21.01 -20.17
C VAL A 399 13.17 20.26 -19.65
N VAL A 400 14.38 20.69 -20.03
CA VAL A 400 15.62 20.07 -19.53
C VAL A 400 15.76 20.24 -18.02
N PHE A 401 15.46 21.43 -17.50
CA PHE A 401 15.50 21.70 -16.07
C PHE A 401 14.47 20.85 -15.32
N ALA A 402 13.22 20.80 -15.79
CA ALA A 402 12.15 20.05 -15.16
C ALA A 402 12.46 18.54 -15.10
N ALA A 403 13.04 17.98 -16.16
CA ALA A 403 13.47 16.57 -16.19
C ALA A 403 14.53 16.28 -15.12
N ILE A 404 15.55 17.16 -15.00
CA ILE A 404 16.61 17.01 -14.00
C ILE A 404 16.07 17.12 -12.57
N ILE A 405 15.25 18.14 -12.30
CA ILE A 405 14.69 18.37 -10.95
C ILE A 405 13.69 17.29 -10.58
N GLY A 406 12.83 16.87 -11.51
CA GLY A 406 11.89 15.78 -11.31
C GLY A 406 12.58 14.46 -10.94
N THR A 407 13.78 14.21 -11.45
CA THR A 407 14.61 13.06 -11.09
C THR A 407 15.38 13.26 -9.78
N LEU A 408 15.92 14.45 -9.56
CA LEU A 408 16.82 14.73 -8.44
C LEU A 408 16.09 14.69 -7.09
N ILE A 409 14.90 15.27 -7.03
CA ILE A 409 14.16 15.42 -5.76
C ILE A 409 13.81 14.06 -5.13
N PRO A 410 13.16 13.10 -5.82
CA PRO A 410 12.89 11.78 -5.24
C PRO A 410 14.15 11.05 -4.77
N LEU A 411 15.25 11.17 -5.52
CA LEU A 411 16.53 10.56 -5.13
C LEU A 411 17.14 11.18 -3.86
N ILE A 412 16.94 12.49 -3.66
CA ILE A 412 17.38 13.17 -2.43
C ILE A 412 16.51 12.74 -1.25
N LEU A 413 15.20 12.66 -1.41
CA LEU A 413 14.28 12.23 -0.36
C LEU A 413 14.59 10.80 0.08
N HIS A 414 14.67 9.87 -0.86
CA HIS A 414 15.04 8.48 -0.59
C HIS A 414 16.38 8.35 0.16
N LYS A 415 17.40 9.11 -0.26
CA LYS A 415 18.69 9.11 0.43
C LYS A 415 18.63 9.58 1.88
N ASN A 416 17.63 10.38 2.23
CA ASN A 416 17.41 10.89 3.59
C ASN A 416 16.33 10.10 4.36
N ASN A 417 15.95 8.90 3.87
CA ASN A 417 14.89 8.06 4.44
C ASN A 417 13.54 8.80 4.55
N ILE A 418 13.24 9.63 3.56
CA ILE A 418 11.93 10.29 3.39
C ILE A 418 11.28 9.62 2.19
N ASP A 419 9.99 9.30 2.31
CA ASP A 419 9.23 8.67 1.25
C ASP A 419 9.32 9.47 -0.06
N PRO A 420 9.89 8.91 -1.13
CA PRO A 420 10.03 9.58 -2.42
C PRO A 420 8.70 9.82 -3.13
N ALA A 421 7.62 9.12 -2.78
CA ALA A 421 6.29 9.33 -3.35
C ALA A 421 5.75 10.74 -3.02
N LEU A 422 6.15 11.32 -1.90
CA LEU A 422 5.86 12.72 -1.54
C LEU A 422 6.41 13.75 -2.54
N ALA A 423 7.41 13.39 -3.34
CA ALA A 423 8.00 14.26 -4.36
C ALA A 423 7.31 14.18 -5.73
N THR A 424 6.17 13.53 -5.83
CA THR A 424 5.41 13.43 -7.07
C THR A 424 4.28 14.45 -7.14
N GLY A 425 3.51 14.43 -8.22
CA GLY A 425 2.27 15.19 -8.36
C GLY A 425 2.40 16.69 -8.02
N PRO A 426 1.58 17.17 -7.07
CA PRO A 426 1.43 18.62 -6.82
C PRO A 426 2.71 19.35 -6.41
N PHE A 427 3.61 18.68 -5.67
CA PHE A 427 4.86 19.29 -5.22
C PHE A 427 5.79 19.62 -6.40
N ILE A 428 6.06 18.63 -7.25
CA ILE A 428 6.91 18.78 -8.44
C ILE A 428 6.28 19.77 -9.42
N THR A 429 4.98 19.70 -9.66
CA THR A 429 4.27 20.63 -10.53
C THR A 429 4.43 22.06 -10.04
N THR A 430 4.14 22.31 -8.77
CA THR A 430 4.23 23.62 -8.15
C THR A 430 5.65 24.21 -8.23
N LEU A 431 6.66 23.39 -7.93
CA LEU A 431 8.05 23.81 -8.00
C LEU A 431 8.46 24.15 -9.45
N ASN A 432 8.09 23.32 -10.40
CA ASN A 432 8.40 23.55 -11.82
C ASN A 432 7.64 24.73 -12.39
N ASP A 433 6.43 25.02 -11.93
CA ASP A 433 5.67 26.19 -12.34
C ASP A 433 6.40 27.49 -11.95
N VAL A 434 6.80 27.60 -10.68
CA VAL A 434 7.51 28.80 -10.17
C VAL A 434 8.84 28.99 -10.90
N ILE A 435 9.67 27.94 -10.95
CA ILE A 435 11.00 28.03 -11.55
C ILE A 435 10.91 28.11 -13.07
N GLY A 436 9.97 27.40 -13.69
CA GLY A 436 9.72 27.45 -15.12
C GLY A 436 9.33 28.85 -15.59
N LEU A 437 8.48 29.56 -14.84
CA LEU A 437 8.14 30.95 -15.11
C LEU A 437 9.33 31.87 -14.95
N PHE A 438 10.13 31.70 -13.90
CA PHE A 438 11.34 32.47 -13.69
C PHE A 438 12.32 32.32 -14.87
N ILE A 439 12.57 31.06 -15.30
CA ILE A 439 13.41 30.76 -16.48
C ILE A 439 12.81 31.38 -17.72
N TYR A 440 11.50 31.20 -17.95
CA TYR A 440 10.81 31.72 -19.13
C TYR A 440 10.97 33.24 -19.28
N PHE A 441 10.66 33.97 -18.23
CA PHE A 441 10.78 35.43 -18.28
C PHE A 441 12.22 35.88 -18.33
N THR A 442 13.15 35.25 -17.61
CA THR A 442 14.58 35.61 -17.68
C THR A 442 15.12 35.41 -19.08
N VAL A 443 14.86 34.30 -19.73
CA VAL A 443 15.26 34.03 -21.11
C VAL A 443 14.59 35.01 -22.07
N GLY A 444 13.30 35.30 -21.85
CA GLY A 444 12.53 36.28 -22.63
C GLY A 444 13.15 37.65 -22.59
N MET A 445 13.44 38.16 -21.39
CA MET A 445 14.07 39.48 -21.21
C MET A 445 15.44 39.59 -21.85
N LEU A 446 16.28 38.54 -21.66
CA LEU A 446 17.63 38.49 -22.26
C LEU A 446 17.59 38.50 -23.78
N LEU A 447 16.65 37.80 -24.40
CA LEU A 447 16.56 37.70 -25.86
C LEU A 447 15.88 38.92 -26.51
N TYR A 448 14.96 39.57 -25.80
CA TYR A 448 14.39 40.86 -26.23
C TYR A 448 15.28 42.06 -25.91
N GLN A 449 16.34 41.87 -25.10
CA GLN A 449 17.24 42.93 -24.63
C GLN A 449 16.51 44.06 -23.86
N ILE A 450 15.57 43.71 -23.04
CA ILE A 450 14.75 44.60 -22.20
C ILE A 450 14.90 44.24 -20.71
#